data_0ce08dd7983b301a741d4ba4db3862de
#
_entry.id   0ce08dd7983b301a741d4ba4db3862de
#
_cell.length_a   1.000
_cell.length_b   1.000
_cell.length_c   1.000
_cell.angle_alpha   90.00
_cell.angle_beta   90.00
_cell.angle_gamma   90.00
#
_symmetry.space_group_name_H-M   'P 1'
#
loop_
_entity.id
_entity.type
_entity.pdbx_description
1 polymer ?
#
loop_
_entity_poly.entity_id
_entity_poly.type
_entity_poly.pdbx_seq_one_letter_code
_entity_poly.pdbx_strand_id
1 'polypeptide(L)'
;MKRNTACLFLFGSLLSISGMAQTKKDSIQAGRNYMIDEVVVTGTRNETDVRHLPMTISVVSRQQIEKRYEPSLLPLLTEQVPGLFTTSRGIMGYGVSTGAAGGMSLRGIGGSPTAGLLVLIDGHPQYMGLMGHPIADAYQSMMAEKVEVLRGPASVLYGSNAMGGVINIVTRRQQEEGVKTNMQVGYGSYNTLQTEFSNRVKKGRFSSVVTGSYNRTDGHRPDMGFEQYGGYAKLGYDISSFWKVWGDVNVTHFNASNPGTIQVPLIDNDSRITRGMTSFALENHYEKTSGGLSFFYNWGRHKINDGYQIGKEPQKSHFNSKDKMLGVSWYQSATFFTGNRLTVGFDYQHFGGESWNKVLATGEHTPGVDKQMDEFAGYVDFRQDISSWFSLDAGIRVDHHSHVGTEWIPQGGLAFHLPKNAELKAMVSKGYRNPTIREMYMFPPANPELKPEKLINYELSYSQRLLEGALSYGVNLYYINGDNLIMSNGLIP
;
A
#
# COMPACT_ATOMS: atom_id res chain seq x y z
N MET A 1 -1.48 -61.01 -19.47
CA MET A 1 -2.00 -60.17 -20.56
C MET A 1 -1.30 -58.83 -20.54
N LYS A 2 -0.53 -58.55 -21.58
CA LYS A 2 0.29 -57.33 -21.74
C LYS A 2 -0.62 -56.15 -22.16
N ARG A 3 -0.45 -54.97 -21.58
CA ARG A 3 -0.97 -53.71 -22.14
C ARG A 3 0.15 -52.69 -22.21
N ASN A 4 0.51 -52.37 -23.43
CA ASN A 4 1.48 -51.36 -23.82
C ASN A 4 0.93 -49.95 -23.55
N THR A 5 1.74 -49.11 -22.92
CA THR A 5 1.51 -47.68 -22.82
C THR A 5 2.49 -46.99 -23.80
N ALA A 6 1.95 -46.39 -24.85
CA ALA A 6 2.72 -45.62 -25.80
C ALA A 6 2.90 -44.19 -25.29
N CYS A 7 4.16 -43.78 -25.09
CA CYS A 7 4.54 -42.38 -24.90
C CYS A 7 4.63 -41.71 -26.28
N LEU A 8 3.78 -40.70 -26.50
CA LEU A 8 3.91 -39.81 -27.66
C LEU A 8 4.87 -38.65 -27.29
N PHE A 9 6.06 -38.68 -27.89
CA PHE A 9 6.95 -37.53 -27.93
C PHE A 9 6.61 -36.69 -29.16
N LEU A 10 6.10 -35.47 -28.94
CA LEU A 10 6.01 -34.46 -29.99
C LEU A 10 7.31 -33.65 -30.01
N PHE A 11 8.16 -33.92 -31.00
CA PHE A 11 9.28 -33.07 -31.37
C PHE A 11 8.76 -31.92 -32.24
N GLY A 12 8.73 -30.71 -31.68
CA GLY A 12 8.52 -29.48 -32.43
C GLY A 12 9.84 -28.97 -33.01
N SER A 13 9.90 -28.88 -34.32
CA SER A 13 11.04 -28.42 -35.11
C SER A 13 11.39 -26.95 -34.79
N LEU A 14 12.61 -26.71 -34.31
CA LEU A 14 13.27 -25.43 -34.20
C LEU A 14 13.62 -24.90 -35.59
N LEU A 15 12.94 -23.88 -36.05
CA LEU A 15 13.36 -23.01 -37.15
C LEU A 15 14.41 -22.03 -36.60
N SER A 16 15.69 -22.31 -36.92
CA SER A 16 16.80 -21.40 -36.68
C SER A 16 16.75 -20.23 -37.71
N ILE A 17 16.33 -19.09 -37.30
CA ILE A 17 16.51 -17.82 -38.03
C ILE A 17 17.88 -17.28 -37.61
N SER A 18 18.88 -17.41 -38.51
CA SER A 18 20.18 -16.78 -38.36
C SER A 18 20.04 -15.26 -38.63
N GLY A 19 19.81 -14.50 -37.58
CA GLY A 19 19.94 -13.03 -37.64
C GLY A 19 21.42 -12.67 -37.53
N MET A 20 21.99 -12.02 -38.57
CA MET A 20 23.32 -11.43 -38.53
C MET A 20 23.38 -10.40 -37.41
N ALA A 21 24.05 -10.72 -36.32
CA ALA A 21 24.43 -9.75 -35.31
C ALA A 21 25.56 -8.88 -35.84
N GLN A 22 25.27 -7.65 -36.22
CA GLN A 22 26.26 -6.61 -36.31
C GLN A 22 26.82 -6.34 -34.92
N THR A 23 28.04 -6.81 -34.66
CA THR A 23 28.82 -6.44 -33.49
C THR A 23 29.24 -4.99 -33.58
N LYS A 24 28.41 -4.06 -33.10
CA LYS A 24 28.91 -2.79 -32.60
C LYS A 24 29.66 -3.11 -31.30
N LYS A 25 30.96 -2.93 -31.32
CA LYS A 25 31.76 -2.77 -30.10
C LYS A 25 31.32 -1.49 -29.40
N ASP A 26 30.22 -1.54 -28.70
CA ASP A 26 29.95 -0.59 -27.64
C ASP A 26 30.77 -1.04 -26.45
N SER A 27 31.84 -0.29 -26.18
CA SER A 27 32.53 -0.36 -24.91
C SER A 27 31.47 -0.24 -23.84
N ILE A 28 31.26 -1.34 -23.08
CA ILE A 28 30.52 -1.28 -21.82
C ILE A 28 31.37 -0.42 -20.90
N GLN A 29 31.19 0.90 -20.98
CA GLN A 29 31.38 1.72 -19.83
C GLN A 29 30.34 1.18 -18.85
N ALA A 30 30.80 0.51 -17.81
CA ALA A 30 30.00 0.23 -16.64
C ALA A 30 29.36 1.56 -16.23
N GLY A 31 28.11 1.75 -16.66
CA GLY A 31 27.37 2.96 -16.38
C GLY A 31 27.36 3.06 -14.86
N ARG A 32 28.09 4.02 -14.32
CA ARG A 32 27.87 4.47 -12.96
C ARG A 32 26.40 4.83 -12.92
N ASN A 33 25.58 3.98 -12.28
CA ASN A 33 24.21 4.31 -11.93
C ASN A 33 24.32 5.49 -10.95
N TYR A 34 24.38 6.70 -11.49
CA TYR A 34 24.02 7.86 -10.69
C TYR A 34 22.59 7.59 -10.23
N MET A 35 22.39 7.39 -8.94
CA MET A 35 21.06 7.42 -8.39
C MET A 35 20.54 8.83 -8.67
N ILE A 36 19.73 8.96 -9.71
CA ILE A 36 18.97 10.17 -9.98
C ILE A 36 18.19 10.42 -8.69
N ASP A 37 18.29 11.62 -8.18
CA ASP A 37 17.58 12.03 -6.97
C ASP A 37 16.12 11.62 -7.10
N GLU A 38 15.67 10.77 -6.17
CA GLU A 38 14.37 10.11 -6.30
C GLU A 38 13.27 11.14 -6.14
N VAL A 39 12.51 11.37 -7.20
CA VAL A 39 11.31 12.20 -7.18
C VAL A 39 10.17 11.41 -6.56
N VAL A 40 9.54 11.98 -5.55
CA VAL A 40 8.42 11.38 -4.82
C VAL A 40 7.20 12.28 -4.86
N VAL A 41 6.02 11.68 -4.73
CA VAL A 41 4.74 12.40 -4.67
C VAL A 41 4.10 12.34 -3.28
N THR A 42 4.45 11.33 -2.48
CA THR A 42 3.80 11.07 -1.19
C THR A 42 4.06 12.17 -0.17
N GLY A 43 5.20 12.85 -0.24
CA GLY A 43 5.53 13.90 0.73
C GLY A 43 4.81 15.25 0.52
N THR A 44 4.27 15.52 -0.67
CA THR A 44 3.73 16.85 -1.02
C THR A 44 2.53 16.83 -1.95
N ARG A 45 1.99 15.67 -2.30
CA ARG A 45 0.99 15.49 -3.39
C ARG A 45 1.51 15.90 -4.79
N ASN A 46 2.77 16.28 -4.93
CA ASN A 46 3.40 16.69 -6.19
C ASN A 46 4.75 16.01 -6.35
N GLU A 47 5.20 15.85 -7.58
CA GLU A 47 6.54 15.37 -7.86
C GLU A 47 7.57 16.33 -7.23
N THR A 48 8.32 15.83 -6.27
CA THR A 48 9.29 16.60 -5.49
C THR A 48 10.52 15.74 -5.23
N ASP A 49 11.69 16.34 -5.35
CA ASP A 49 12.94 15.72 -4.95
C ASP A 49 12.92 15.46 -3.44
N VAL A 50 13.16 14.21 -3.04
CA VAL A 50 13.12 13.76 -1.63
C VAL A 50 14.07 14.55 -0.73
N ARG A 51 15.15 15.11 -1.29
CA ARG A 51 16.12 15.91 -0.54
C ARG A 51 15.53 17.20 0.02
N HIS A 52 14.60 17.79 -0.70
CA HIS A 52 13.94 19.04 -0.29
C HIS A 52 12.81 18.84 0.72
N LEU A 53 12.49 17.62 1.09
CA LEU A 53 11.45 17.32 2.08
C LEU A 53 12.05 17.15 3.47
N PRO A 54 11.48 17.76 4.52
CA PRO A 54 11.97 17.58 5.89
C PRO A 54 11.62 16.20 6.47
N MET A 55 10.76 15.44 5.78
CA MET A 55 10.37 14.10 6.18
C MET A 55 11.27 13.01 5.60
N THR A 56 11.31 11.86 6.27
CA THR A 56 12.12 10.72 5.84
C THR A 56 11.28 9.80 4.94
N ILE A 57 11.68 9.65 3.68
CA ILE A 57 11.00 8.79 2.69
C ILE A 57 11.97 7.72 2.19
N SER A 58 11.49 6.48 2.12
CA SER A 58 12.16 5.37 1.43
C SER A 58 11.41 5.08 0.14
N VAL A 59 12.14 4.86 -0.95
CA VAL A 59 11.57 4.50 -2.25
C VAL A 59 12.06 3.13 -2.64
N VAL A 60 11.14 2.26 -3.02
CA VAL A 60 11.43 0.95 -3.60
C VAL A 60 11.07 1.02 -5.08
N SER A 61 12.08 0.98 -5.94
CA SER A 61 11.95 1.16 -7.38
C SER A 61 11.41 -0.08 -8.08
N ARG A 62 10.91 0.09 -9.32
CA ARG A 62 10.49 -1.03 -10.18
C ARG A 62 11.60 -2.07 -10.38
N GLN A 63 12.84 -1.64 -10.55
CA GLN A 63 13.97 -2.54 -10.71
C GLN A 63 14.19 -3.45 -9.48
N GLN A 64 14.00 -2.91 -8.28
CA GLN A 64 14.08 -3.69 -7.04
C GLN A 64 12.92 -4.69 -6.93
N ILE A 65 11.69 -4.26 -7.30
CA ILE A 65 10.50 -5.11 -7.33
C ILE A 65 10.71 -6.29 -8.32
N GLU A 66 11.17 -6.02 -9.53
CA GLU A 66 11.37 -7.05 -10.56
C GLU A 66 12.47 -8.07 -10.21
N LYS A 67 13.52 -7.65 -9.52
CA LYS A 67 14.61 -8.55 -9.09
C LYS A 67 14.17 -9.59 -8.07
N ARG A 68 13.09 -9.36 -7.35
CA ARG A 68 12.66 -10.20 -6.24
C ARG A 68 11.73 -11.34 -6.65
N TYR A 69 10.98 -11.19 -7.73
CA TYR A 69 10.00 -12.19 -8.22
C TYR A 69 8.93 -12.58 -7.18
N GLU A 70 8.58 -11.67 -6.29
CA GLU A 70 7.56 -11.89 -5.27
C GLU A 70 6.20 -11.39 -5.75
N PRO A 71 5.09 -12.16 -5.59
CA PRO A 71 3.76 -11.69 -5.95
C PRO A 71 3.23 -10.60 -5.01
N SER A 72 3.69 -10.57 -3.75
CA SER A 72 3.36 -9.55 -2.76
C SER A 72 4.48 -8.53 -2.59
N LEU A 73 4.12 -7.27 -2.35
CA LEU A 73 5.10 -6.21 -2.05
C LEU A 73 5.68 -6.30 -0.64
N LEU A 74 4.98 -6.92 0.32
CA LEU A 74 5.34 -6.85 1.74
C LEU A 74 6.73 -7.43 2.08
N PRO A 75 7.16 -8.59 1.55
CA PRO A 75 8.49 -9.12 1.83
C PRO A 75 9.59 -8.14 1.40
N LEU A 76 9.45 -7.57 0.21
CA LEU A 76 10.40 -6.61 -0.33
C LEU A 76 10.44 -5.32 0.50
N LEU A 77 9.28 -4.80 0.90
CA LEU A 77 9.21 -3.59 1.73
C LEU A 77 9.89 -3.80 3.10
N THR A 78 9.70 -4.97 3.71
CA THR A 78 10.35 -5.31 4.99
C THR A 78 11.88 -5.33 4.87
N GLU A 79 12.41 -5.75 3.72
CA GLU A 79 13.86 -5.77 3.48
C GLU A 79 14.46 -4.39 3.15
N GLN A 80 13.70 -3.56 2.41
CA GLN A 80 14.22 -2.31 1.84
C GLN A 80 13.91 -1.07 2.68
N VAL A 81 12.94 -1.15 3.59
CA VAL A 81 12.48 0.01 4.37
C VAL A 81 12.89 -0.13 5.84
N PRO A 82 13.88 0.65 6.30
CA PRO A 82 14.30 0.59 7.70
C PRO A 82 13.17 0.93 8.67
N GLY A 83 12.98 0.05 9.66
CA GLY A 83 11.94 0.21 10.69
C GLY A 83 10.55 -0.26 10.29
N LEU A 84 10.36 -0.77 9.06
CA LEU A 84 9.14 -1.47 8.68
C LEU A 84 9.27 -2.96 9.03
N PHE A 85 8.27 -3.47 9.70
CA PHE A 85 8.15 -4.89 10.03
C PHE A 85 6.80 -5.41 9.58
N THR A 86 6.78 -6.61 8.98
CA THR A 86 5.55 -7.32 8.62
C THR A 86 5.55 -8.74 9.18
N THR A 87 4.39 -9.20 9.64
CA THR A 87 4.27 -10.59 10.07
C THR A 87 4.05 -11.50 8.88
N SER A 88 4.80 -12.61 8.83
CA SER A 88 4.67 -13.66 7.82
C SER A 88 4.62 -15.02 8.50
N ARG A 89 3.87 -15.97 7.97
CA ARG A 89 3.79 -17.34 8.53
C ARG A 89 4.05 -18.43 7.51
N GLY A 90 4.09 -18.11 6.25
CA GLY A 90 4.19 -19.08 5.17
C GLY A 90 4.99 -18.59 3.97
N ILE A 91 5.00 -19.43 2.93
CA ILE A 91 5.67 -19.12 1.66
C ILE A 91 4.92 -18.05 0.90
N MET A 92 3.58 -18.09 0.97
CA MET A 92 2.69 -17.19 0.26
C MET A 92 1.40 -17.05 1.04
N GLY A 93 0.77 -15.86 0.93
CA GLY A 93 -0.50 -15.57 1.57
C GLY A 93 -0.40 -15.18 3.05
N TYR A 94 -1.30 -14.33 3.45
CA TYR A 94 -1.37 -13.78 4.81
C TYR A 94 -2.70 -14.12 5.49
N GLY A 95 -3.81 -14.05 4.75
CA GLY A 95 -5.15 -14.24 5.30
C GLY A 95 -5.59 -13.13 6.26
N VAL A 96 -6.77 -13.29 6.83
CA VAL A 96 -7.39 -12.28 7.74
C VAL A 96 -8.08 -12.89 8.96
N SER A 97 -8.07 -14.21 9.09
CA SER A 97 -8.67 -14.90 10.24
C SER A 97 -7.81 -14.82 11.50
N THR A 98 -8.28 -15.38 12.60
CA THR A 98 -7.53 -15.45 13.87
C THR A 98 -6.11 -15.99 13.65
N GLY A 99 -5.13 -15.26 14.17
CA GLY A 99 -3.72 -15.59 13.99
C GLY A 99 -3.19 -15.37 12.55
N ALA A 100 -3.91 -14.62 11.70
CA ALA A 100 -3.44 -14.22 10.37
C ALA A 100 -2.14 -13.43 10.44
N ALA A 101 -1.39 -13.49 9.32
CA ALA A 101 -0.20 -12.70 9.10
C ALA A 101 -0.52 -11.40 8.31
N GLY A 102 0.51 -10.68 7.87
CA GLY A 102 0.35 -9.45 7.10
C GLY A 102 0.06 -8.21 7.92
N GLY A 103 0.15 -8.32 9.25
CA GLY A 103 0.19 -7.16 10.12
C GLY A 103 1.48 -6.37 9.88
N MET A 104 1.36 -5.05 9.75
CA MET A 104 2.47 -4.13 9.46
C MET A 104 2.68 -3.17 10.63
N SER A 105 3.93 -2.91 10.96
CA SER A 105 4.30 -1.82 11.86
C SER A 105 5.49 -1.04 11.31
N LEU A 106 5.48 0.27 11.54
CA LEU A 106 6.55 1.16 11.16
C LEU A 106 7.00 1.96 12.39
N ARG A 107 8.27 1.82 12.77
CA ARG A 107 8.83 2.43 14.01
C ARG A 107 8.01 2.07 15.28
N GLY A 108 7.42 0.87 15.32
CA GLY A 108 6.60 0.40 16.44
C GLY A 108 5.13 0.84 16.43
N ILE A 109 4.71 1.69 15.47
CA ILE A 109 3.31 2.03 15.25
C ILE A 109 2.70 1.07 14.25
N GLY A 110 1.53 0.50 14.56
CA GLY A 110 0.86 -0.53 13.77
C GLY A 110 0.75 -1.84 14.54
N GLY A 111 0.67 -2.96 13.84
CA GLY A 111 0.61 -4.28 14.46
C GLY A 111 -0.28 -5.26 13.69
N SER A 112 -0.96 -6.16 14.41
CA SER A 112 -1.90 -7.11 13.84
C SER A 112 -3.20 -7.10 14.67
N PRO A 113 -4.32 -6.58 14.13
CA PRO A 113 -4.44 -5.95 12.81
C PRO A 113 -3.66 -4.63 12.70
N THR A 114 -3.27 -4.26 11.48
CA THR A 114 -2.54 -3.02 11.25
C THR A 114 -3.42 -1.81 11.55
N ALA A 115 -2.99 -0.96 12.45
CA ALA A 115 -3.65 0.28 12.80
C ALA A 115 -2.64 1.44 12.82
N GLY A 116 -3.06 2.64 12.43
CA GLY A 116 -2.18 3.80 12.43
C GLY A 116 -1.07 3.81 11.37
N LEU A 117 -1.08 2.88 10.42
CA LEU A 117 -0.24 2.86 9.23
C LEU A 117 -1.15 2.80 8.00
N LEU A 118 -1.06 3.82 7.14
CA LEU A 118 -1.93 3.98 5.99
C LEU A 118 -1.28 3.39 4.73
N VAL A 119 -2.00 2.52 4.03
CA VAL A 119 -1.63 2.06 2.70
C VAL A 119 -2.46 2.79 1.67
N LEU A 120 -1.80 3.27 0.62
CA LEU A 120 -2.40 3.97 -0.52
C LEU A 120 -2.09 3.24 -1.82
N ILE A 121 -2.98 3.35 -2.80
CA ILE A 121 -2.70 3.08 -4.20
C ILE A 121 -2.97 4.37 -4.97
N ASP A 122 -1.94 4.92 -5.64
CA ASP A 122 -1.98 6.24 -6.32
C ASP A 122 -2.59 7.35 -5.43
N GLY A 123 -2.28 7.33 -4.12
CA GLY A 123 -2.79 8.31 -3.15
C GLY A 123 -4.19 8.03 -2.59
N HIS A 124 -4.87 6.95 -2.98
CA HIS A 124 -6.20 6.57 -2.48
C HIS A 124 -6.09 5.55 -1.35
N PRO A 125 -6.74 5.78 -0.18
CA PRO A 125 -6.68 4.89 0.97
C PRO A 125 -7.14 3.46 0.69
N GLN A 126 -6.42 2.49 1.24
CA GLN A 126 -6.65 1.05 1.04
C GLN A 126 -6.86 0.33 2.37
N TYR A 127 -7.97 0.60 3.04
CA TYR A 127 -8.38 -0.15 4.23
C TYR A 127 -9.84 -0.59 4.13
N MET A 128 -10.21 -1.57 4.93
CA MET A 128 -11.59 -2.06 5.04
C MET A 128 -12.45 -1.01 5.73
N GLY A 129 -13.52 -0.56 5.09
CA GLY A 129 -14.43 0.44 5.66
C GLY A 129 -15.06 0.02 7.00
N LEU A 130 -15.25 -1.28 7.22
CA LEU A 130 -15.83 -1.83 8.43
C LEU A 130 -14.78 -2.12 9.53
N MET A 131 -13.65 -2.71 9.14
CA MET A 131 -12.62 -3.21 10.08
C MET A 131 -11.48 -2.19 10.30
N GLY A 132 -11.33 -1.21 9.41
CA GLY A 132 -10.35 -0.13 9.54
C GLY A 132 -8.89 -0.50 9.28
N HIS A 133 -8.58 -1.71 8.84
CA HIS A 133 -7.21 -2.13 8.55
C HIS A 133 -7.00 -2.55 7.09
N PRO A 134 -5.79 -2.44 6.57
CA PRO A 134 -5.44 -2.89 5.22
C PRO A 134 -5.47 -4.42 5.11
N ILE A 135 -5.62 -4.91 3.87
CA ILE A 135 -5.59 -6.35 3.54
C ILE A 135 -4.32 -6.66 2.78
N ALA A 136 -3.39 -7.33 3.44
CA ALA A 136 -2.04 -7.60 2.95
C ALA A 136 -2.00 -8.30 1.58
N ASP A 137 -2.87 -9.28 1.36
CA ASP A 137 -2.95 -10.05 0.11
C ASP A 137 -3.45 -9.24 -1.09
N ALA A 138 -3.96 -8.01 -0.90
CA ALA A 138 -4.36 -7.14 -1.99
C ALA A 138 -3.20 -6.35 -2.63
N TYR A 139 -2.00 -6.35 -2.02
CA TYR A 139 -0.87 -5.52 -2.47
C TYR A 139 0.08 -6.32 -3.36
N GLN A 140 -0.31 -6.47 -4.63
CA GLN A 140 0.44 -7.26 -5.61
C GLN A 140 1.55 -6.43 -6.28
N SER A 141 2.71 -7.08 -6.48
CA SER A 141 3.88 -6.46 -7.10
C SER A 141 3.67 -6.07 -8.57
N MET A 142 2.80 -6.79 -9.27
CA MET A 142 2.57 -6.64 -10.71
C MET A 142 2.07 -5.24 -11.10
N MET A 143 1.27 -4.59 -10.25
CA MET A 143 0.69 -3.28 -10.55
C MET A 143 1.61 -2.11 -10.20
N ALA A 144 2.63 -2.33 -9.35
CA ALA A 144 3.46 -1.27 -8.82
C ALA A 144 4.58 -0.83 -9.78
N GLU A 145 4.74 0.45 -10.00
CA GLU A 145 5.93 1.06 -10.62
C GLU A 145 6.99 1.35 -9.57
N LYS A 146 6.58 1.83 -8.42
CA LYS A 146 7.42 2.04 -7.24
C LYS A 146 6.56 2.04 -5.98
N VAL A 147 7.18 1.91 -4.85
CA VAL A 147 6.52 2.12 -3.55
C VAL A 147 7.27 3.20 -2.79
N GLU A 148 6.55 4.20 -2.34
CA GLU A 148 7.06 5.29 -1.51
C GLU A 148 6.60 5.07 -0.08
N VAL A 149 7.54 5.00 0.86
CA VAL A 149 7.23 4.81 2.28
C VAL A 149 7.68 6.03 3.07
N LEU A 150 6.71 6.82 3.51
CA LEU A 150 6.93 7.96 4.38
C LEU A 150 6.96 7.45 5.82
N ARG A 151 8.09 7.66 6.51
CA ARG A 151 8.34 7.18 7.88
C ARG A 151 8.08 8.28 8.89
N GLY A 152 7.07 8.09 9.71
CA GLY A 152 6.56 9.07 10.66
C GLY A 152 5.24 9.68 10.21
N PRO A 153 4.59 10.50 11.04
CA PRO A 153 3.26 11.02 10.78
C PRO A 153 3.16 11.81 9.48
N ALA A 154 2.14 11.50 8.70
CA ALA A 154 1.78 12.18 7.46
C ALA A 154 0.30 12.62 7.45
N SER A 155 -0.28 12.76 8.64
CA SER A 155 -1.71 12.99 8.80
C SER A 155 -2.17 14.34 8.26
N VAL A 156 -1.29 15.34 8.05
CA VAL A 156 -1.64 16.60 7.40
C VAL A 156 -2.13 16.38 5.96
N LEU A 157 -1.44 15.55 5.19
CA LEU A 157 -1.78 15.29 3.79
C LEU A 157 -2.77 14.13 3.60
N TYR A 158 -2.80 13.17 4.53
CA TYR A 158 -3.48 11.88 4.32
C TYR A 158 -4.50 11.53 5.40
N GLY A 159 -4.65 12.36 6.44
CA GLY A 159 -5.67 12.20 7.47
C GLY A 159 -5.43 11.05 8.44
N SER A 160 -6.53 10.46 8.87
CA SER A 160 -6.55 9.32 9.79
C SER A 160 -5.76 8.11 9.25
N ASN A 161 -5.24 7.29 10.18
CA ASN A 161 -4.38 6.13 9.91
C ASN A 161 -2.96 6.44 9.38
N ALA A 162 -2.65 7.68 8.96
CA ALA A 162 -1.29 8.09 8.62
C ALA A 162 -0.47 8.49 9.85
N MET A 163 -0.79 7.92 11.01
CA MET A 163 -0.20 8.25 12.31
C MET A 163 1.25 7.79 12.43
N GLY A 164 1.56 6.55 12.03
CA GLY A 164 2.92 6.00 12.05
C GLY A 164 3.67 6.17 10.73
N GLY A 165 2.94 6.42 9.64
CA GLY A 165 3.49 6.60 8.30
C GLY A 165 2.51 6.22 7.20
N VAL A 166 3.02 6.31 5.97
CA VAL A 166 2.26 6.01 4.75
C VAL A 166 3.08 5.10 3.84
N ILE A 167 2.43 4.07 3.31
CA ILE A 167 2.95 3.23 2.23
C ILE A 167 2.12 3.56 0.98
N ASN A 168 2.69 4.25 0.00
CA ASN A 168 2.00 4.60 -1.24
C ASN A 168 2.52 3.74 -2.40
N ILE A 169 1.66 2.89 -2.92
CA ILE A 169 1.91 2.06 -4.10
C ILE A 169 1.58 2.90 -5.33
N VAL A 170 2.60 3.40 -6.01
CA VAL A 170 2.45 4.13 -7.28
C VAL A 170 2.32 3.12 -8.40
N THR A 171 1.21 3.17 -9.12
CA THR A 171 0.92 2.17 -10.15
C THR A 171 1.68 2.41 -11.45
N ARG A 172 1.87 1.34 -12.22
CA ARG A 172 2.56 1.38 -13.51
C ARG A 172 1.87 2.32 -14.50
N ARG A 173 2.69 3.01 -15.29
CA ARG A 173 2.25 3.86 -16.40
C ARG A 173 3.14 3.58 -17.61
N GLN A 174 2.60 3.65 -18.83
CA GLN A 174 3.38 3.63 -20.05
C GLN A 174 3.54 5.07 -20.53
N GLN A 175 4.77 5.57 -20.48
CA GLN A 175 5.10 6.94 -20.92
C GLN A 175 5.67 6.99 -22.33
N GLU A 176 6.44 5.96 -22.72
CA GLU A 176 7.06 5.84 -24.04
C GLU A 176 6.07 5.23 -25.05
N GLU A 177 6.10 5.76 -26.29
CA GLU A 177 5.32 5.21 -27.39
C GLU A 177 5.61 3.73 -27.62
N GLY A 178 4.57 2.96 -27.91
CA GLY A 178 4.67 1.55 -28.25
C GLY A 178 3.89 0.62 -27.33
N VAL A 179 4.18 -0.65 -27.46
CA VAL A 179 3.55 -1.75 -26.71
C VAL A 179 4.63 -2.54 -26.00
N LYS A 180 4.47 -2.77 -24.71
CA LYS A 180 5.35 -3.63 -23.91
C LYS A 180 4.51 -4.73 -23.26
N THR A 181 4.81 -5.98 -23.58
CA THR A 181 4.13 -7.15 -22.98
C THR A 181 5.15 -7.99 -22.22
N ASN A 182 4.83 -8.31 -20.98
CA ASN A 182 5.64 -9.18 -20.13
C ASN A 182 4.77 -10.35 -19.65
N MET A 183 5.35 -11.53 -19.60
CA MET A 183 4.76 -12.70 -18.99
C MET A 183 5.82 -13.39 -18.14
N GLN A 184 5.43 -13.79 -16.95
CA GLN A 184 6.29 -14.51 -16.02
C GLN A 184 5.56 -15.72 -15.47
N VAL A 185 6.27 -16.85 -15.40
CA VAL A 185 5.79 -18.09 -14.78
C VAL A 185 6.90 -18.61 -13.89
N GLY A 186 6.59 -18.85 -12.63
CA GLY A 186 7.48 -19.49 -11.65
C GLY A 186 6.84 -20.71 -11.04
N TYR A 187 7.62 -21.77 -10.85
CA TYR A 187 7.18 -22.98 -10.15
C TYR A 187 8.23 -23.42 -9.13
N GLY A 188 7.80 -23.77 -7.94
CA GLY A 188 8.69 -24.10 -6.83
C GLY A 188 8.15 -25.16 -5.88
N SER A 189 8.84 -25.34 -4.76
CA SER A 189 8.49 -26.28 -3.70
C SER A 189 7.06 -26.08 -3.21
N TYR A 190 6.46 -27.13 -2.66
CA TYR A 190 5.09 -27.14 -2.13
C TYR A 190 4.04 -26.78 -3.19
N ASN A 191 4.24 -27.22 -4.44
CA ASN A 191 3.35 -26.96 -5.55
C ASN A 191 3.07 -25.46 -5.76
N THR A 192 4.08 -24.62 -5.45
CA THR A 192 3.98 -23.18 -5.57
C THR A 192 4.05 -22.79 -7.03
N LEU A 193 2.99 -22.15 -7.54
CA LEU A 193 2.90 -21.59 -8.88
C LEU A 193 2.66 -20.09 -8.77
N GLN A 194 3.44 -19.33 -9.51
CA GLN A 194 3.31 -17.88 -9.64
C GLN A 194 3.20 -17.54 -11.13
N THR A 195 2.16 -16.81 -11.50
CA THR A 195 1.99 -16.37 -12.88
C THR A 195 1.63 -14.89 -12.90
N GLU A 196 2.25 -14.16 -13.80
CA GLU A 196 1.98 -12.75 -14.04
C GLU A 196 1.96 -12.48 -15.55
N PHE A 197 0.97 -11.71 -15.97
CA PHE A 197 0.86 -11.13 -17.31
C PHE A 197 0.71 -9.63 -17.18
N SER A 198 1.39 -8.87 -18.02
CA SER A 198 1.25 -7.41 -18.08
C SER A 198 1.40 -6.93 -19.52
N ASN A 199 0.44 -6.11 -19.96
CA ASN A 199 0.48 -5.41 -21.23
C ASN A 199 0.37 -3.91 -20.98
N ARG A 200 1.25 -3.13 -21.62
CA ARG A 200 1.30 -1.68 -21.50
C ARG A 200 1.37 -1.07 -22.89
N VAL A 201 0.52 -0.09 -23.13
CA VAL A 201 0.42 0.58 -24.42
C VAL A 201 0.47 2.09 -24.22
N LYS A 202 1.22 2.79 -25.09
CA LYS A 202 1.13 4.22 -25.29
C LYS A 202 1.00 4.45 -26.80
N LYS A 203 -0.05 5.18 -27.21
CA LYS A 203 -0.28 5.57 -28.59
C LYS A 203 -0.84 7.00 -28.63
N GLY A 204 0.01 7.95 -28.99
CA GLY A 204 -0.34 9.37 -28.98
C GLY A 204 -0.81 9.80 -27.58
N ARG A 205 -2.03 10.28 -27.48
CA ARG A 205 -2.65 10.72 -26.20
C ARG A 205 -3.18 9.60 -25.33
N PHE A 206 -3.34 8.39 -25.86
CA PHE A 206 -3.88 7.25 -25.13
C PHE A 206 -2.79 6.43 -24.47
N SER A 207 -3.05 5.98 -23.24
CA SER A 207 -2.22 5.00 -22.54
C SER A 207 -3.07 3.95 -21.84
N SER A 208 -2.57 2.72 -21.76
CA SER A 208 -3.21 1.66 -21.00
C SER A 208 -2.19 0.76 -20.32
N VAL A 209 -2.57 0.21 -19.18
CA VAL A 209 -1.87 -0.85 -18.47
C VAL A 209 -2.91 -1.90 -18.09
N VAL A 210 -2.68 -3.15 -18.46
CA VAL A 210 -3.50 -4.29 -18.05
C VAL A 210 -2.59 -5.35 -17.47
N THR A 211 -2.89 -5.81 -16.27
CA THR A 211 -2.13 -6.89 -15.62
C THR A 211 -3.07 -7.95 -15.07
N GLY A 212 -2.61 -9.19 -15.04
CA GLY A 212 -3.32 -10.31 -14.44
C GLY A 212 -2.35 -11.25 -13.76
N SER A 213 -2.77 -11.89 -12.69
CA SER A 213 -1.96 -12.88 -11.98
C SER A 213 -2.80 -14.04 -11.47
N TYR A 214 -2.16 -15.18 -11.36
CA TYR A 214 -2.65 -16.34 -10.63
C TYR A 214 -1.49 -16.91 -9.81
N ASN A 215 -1.71 -17.07 -8.51
CA ASN A 215 -0.73 -17.53 -7.56
C ASN A 215 -1.33 -18.62 -6.68
N ARG A 216 -0.58 -19.70 -6.41
CA ARG A 216 -1.00 -20.74 -5.46
C ARG A 216 0.18 -21.39 -4.78
N THR A 217 -0.06 -21.98 -3.62
CA THR A 217 0.86 -22.88 -2.91
C THR A 217 0.07 -23.81 -2.01
N ASP A 218 0.57 -25.05 -1.81
CA ASP A 218 0.01 -25.95 -0.80
C ASP A 218 0.54 -25.59 0.60
N GLY A 219 1.58 -24.75 0.67
CA GLY A 219 2.24 -24.38 1.92
C GLY A 219 3.23 -25.42 2.43
N HIS A 220 4.11 -25.03 3.35
CA HIS A 220 5.14 -25.92 3.94
C HIS A 220 4.62 -26.75 5.13
N ARG A 221 3.35 -26.58 5.50
CA ARG A 221 2.65 -27.34 6.52
C ARG A 221 1.28 -27.77 6.00
N PRO A 222 0.68 -28.88 6.50
CA PRO A 222 -0.72 -29.20 6.25
C PRO A 222 -1.65 -28.02 6.59
N ASP A 223 -2.75 -27.89 5.87
CA ASP A 223 -3.78 -26.84 6.04
C ASP A 223 -3.24 -25.42 5.92
N MET A 224 -2.21 -25.20 5.08
CA MET A 224 -1.58 -23.90 4.85
C MET A 224 -1.69 -23.46 3.38
N GLY A 225 -2.70 -23.96 2.69
CA GLY A 225 -2.92 -23.64 1.28
C GLY A 225 -3.26 -22.17 1.07
N PHE A 226 -2.81 -21.65 -0.08
CA PHE A 226 -3.15 -20.31 -0.55
C PHE A 226 -3.42 -20.33 -2.05
N GLU A 227 -4.43 -19.60 -2.49
CA GLU A 227 -4.76 -19.41 -3.89
C GLU A 227 -5.24 -17.97 -4.11
N GLN A 228 -4.76 -17.31 -5.19
CA GLN A 228 -5.05 -15.92 -5.47
C GLN A 228 -5.20 -15.66 -6.96
N TYR A 229 -6.20 -14.86 -7.30
CA TYR A 229 -6.42 -14.26 -8.61
C TYR A 229 -6.35 -12.75 -8.50
N GLY A 230 -5.60 -12.11 -9.37
CA GLY A 230 -5.47 -10.67 -9.40
C GLY A 230 -5.65 -10.10 -10.80
N GLY A 231 -6.28 -8.94 -10.88
CA GLY A 231 -6.46 -8.20 -12.11
C GLY A 231 -6.39 -6.70 -11.85
N TYR A 232 -5.63 -5.98 -12.69
CA TYR A 232 -5.54 -4.53 -12.66
C TYR A 232 -5.60 -3.98 -14.08
N ALA A 233 -6.39 -2.94 -14.28
CA ALA A 233 -6.43 -2.19 -15.53
C ALA A 233 -6.45 -0.69 -15.25
N LYS A 234 -5.64 0.08 -16.00
CA LYS A 234 -5.59 1.54 -15.96
C LYS A 234 -5.62 2.08 -17.38
N LEU A 235 -6.51 3.03 -17.61
CA LEU A 235 -6.62 3.76 -18.88
C LEU A 235 -6.33 5.23 -18.62
N GLY A 236 -5.53 5.85 -19.48
CA GLY A 236 -5.18 7.25 -19.39
C GLY A 236 -5.32 7.95 -20.74
N TYR A 237 -5.70 9.22 -20.70
CA TYR A 237 -5.78 10.06 -21.87
C TYR A 237 -5.27 11.46 -21.58
N ASP A 238 -4.29 11.92 -22.39
CA ASP A 238 -3.75 13.26 -22.33
C ASP A 238 -4.69 14.20 -23.10
N ILE A 239 -5.60 14.89 -22.39
CA ILE A 239 -6.58 15.82 -22.98
C ILE A 239 -5.85 16.96 -23.70
N SER A 240 -4.80 17.47 -23.05
CA SER A 240 -3.88 18.48 -23.58
C SER A 240 -2.47 18.27 -23.01
N SER A 241 -1.53 19.16 -23.32
CA SER A 241 -0.22 19.20 -22.65
C SER A 241 -0.29 19.52 -21.16
N PHE A 242 -1.41 20.04 -20.68
CA PHE A 242 -1.61 20.48 -19.30
C PHE A 242 -2.61 19.62 -18.52
N TRP A 243 -3.48 18.90 -19.20
CA TRP A 243 -4.56 18.14 -18.60
C TRP A 243 -4.52 16.68 -18.96
N LYS A 244 -4.66 15.84 -17.97
CA LYS A 244 -4.72 14.39 -18.09
C LYS A 244 -5.91 13.85 -17.32
N VAL A 245 -6.57 12.85 -17.91
CA VAL A 245 -7.61 12.05 -17.25
C VAL A 245 -7.16 10.60 -17.22
N TRP A 246 -7.46 9.91 -16.14
CA TRP A 246 -7.26 8.46 -16.06
C TRP A 246 -8.30 7.81 -15.16
N GLY A 247 -8.52 6.53 -15.39
CA GLY A 247 -9.32 5.69 -14.51
C GLY A 247 -8.72 4.31 -14.41
N ASP A 248 -8.93 3.65 -13.28
CA ASP A 248 -8.43 2.30 -13.04
C ASP A 248 -9.42 1.41 -12.30
N VAL A 249 -9.16 0.12 -12.37
CA VAL A 249 -9.82 -0.91 -11.59
C VAL A 249 -8.81 -1.95 -11.14
N ASN A 250 -8.86 -2.33 -9.87
CA ASN A 250 -8.12 -3.43 -9.29
C ASN A 250 -9.07 -4.40 -8.61
N VAL A 251 -8.94 -5.69 -8.87
CA VAL A 251 -9.71 -6.74 -8.20
C VAL A 251 -8.76 -7.86 -7.80
N THR A 252 -8.85 -8.27 -6.55
CA THR A 252 -8.11 -9.42 -6.02
C THR A 252 -9.08 -10.34 -5.30
N HIS A 253 -9.02 -11.62 -5.62
CA HIS A 253 -9.71 -12.70 -4.91
C HIS A 253 -8.70 -13.68 -4.38
N PHE A 254 -8.81 -14.08 -3.12
CA PHE A 254 -7.93 -15.09 -2.56
C PHE A 254 -8.62 -15.98 -1.53
N ASN A 255 -8.12 -17.21 -1.44
CA ASN A 255 -8.42 -18.17 -0.42
C ASN A 255 -7.14 -18.43 0.38
N ALA A 256 -7.22 -18.33 1.69
CA ALA A 256 -6.06 -18.55 2.57
C ALA A 256 -6.45 -19.43 3.75
N SER A 257 -5.76 -20.57 3.90
CA SER A 257 -5.91 -21.45 5.05
C SER A 257 -4.89 -21.10 6.14
N ASN A 258 -5.26 -21.30 7.40
CA ASN A 258 -4.41 -21.02 8.55
C ASN A 258 -4.33 -22.23 9.49
N PRO A 259 -3.21 -22.97 9.51
CA PRO A 259 -3.03 -24.14 10.35
C PRO A 259 -2.80 -23.80 11.83
N GLY A 260 -2.87 -22.53 12.24
CA GLY A 260 -2.49 -22.10 13.58
C GLY A 260 -1.00 -22.26 13.88
N THR A 261 -0.62 -22.17 15.15
CA THR A 261 0.76 -22.42 15.59
C THR A 261 1.00 -23.93 15.73
N ILE A 262 2.27 -24.34 15.89
CA ILE A 262 2.62 -25.75 16.16
C ILE A 262 2.03 -26.18 17.52
N GLN A 263 2.02 -25.29 18.50
CA GLN A 263 1.50 -25.57 19.84
C GLN A 263 -0.02 -25.56 19.89
N VAL A 264 -0.66 -24.76 19.04
CA VAL A 264 -2.11 -24.60 18.96
C VAL A 264 -2.54 -24.72 17.51
N PRO A 265 -2.57 -25.94 16.96
CA PRO A 265 -2.98 -26.15 15.58
C PRO A 265 -4.48 -25.90 15.42
N LEU A 266 -4.85 -25.31 14.29
CA LEU A 266 -6.22 -25.08 13.85
C LEU A 266 -6.58 -26.06 12.74
N ILE A 267 -7.82 -26.56 12.81
CA ILE A 267 -8.45 -27.41 11.80
C ILE A 267 -9.53 -26.59 11.10
N ASP A 268 -9.69 -26.80 9.79
CA ASP A 268 -10.77 -26.20 8.99
C ASP A 268 -10.82 -24.67 9.07
N ASN A 269 -9.64 -24.03 9.17
CA ASN A 269 -9.54 -22.57 9.12
C ASN A 269 -9.31 -22.12 7.69
N ASP A 270 -10.25 -21.33 7.14
CA ASP A 270 -10.09 -20.73 5.83
C ASP A 270 -10.71 -19.32 5.73
N SER A 271 -10.12 -18.49 4.91
CA SER A 271 -10.59 -17.14 4.60
C SER A 271 -10.74 -16.97 3.10
N ARG A 272 -11.93 -16.56 2.64
CA ARG A 272 -12.22 -16.27 1.23
C ARG A 272 -12.57 -14.81 1.10
N ILE A 273 -11.69 -14.09 0.47
CA ILE A 273 -11.74 -12.63 0.43
C ILE A 273 -11.74 -12.16 -1.02
N THR A 274 -12.61 -11.19 -1.32
CA THR A 274 -12.54 -10.40 -2.54
C THR A 274 -12.40 -8.95 -2.18
N ARG A 275 -11.39 -8.28 -2.73
CA ARG A 275 -11.19 -6.83 -2.63
C ARG A 275 -11.25 -6.21 -4.01
N GLY A 276 -11.91 -5.08 -4.13
CA GLY A 276 -11.94 -4.31 -5.35
C GLY A 276 -11.72 -2.82 -5.08
N MET A 277 -11.12 -2.15 -6.04
CA MET A 277 -10.97 -0.70 -6.07
C MET A 277 -11.23 -0.23 -7.49
N THR A 278 -11.87 0.91 -7.63
CA THR A 278 -11.90 1.68 -8.86
C THR A 278 -11.65 3.13 -8.54
N SER A 279 -10.92 3.81 -9.41
CA SER A 279 -10.71 5.25 -9.27
C SER A 279 -10.75 5.97 -10.61
N PHE A 280 -11.02 7.27 -10.52
CA PHE A 280 -11.03 8.19 -11.65
C PHE A 280 -10.39 9.48 -11.20
N ALA A 281 -9.46 10.02 -12.01
CA ALA A 281 -8.79 11.27 -11.68
C ALA A 281 -8.65 12.18 -12.91
N LEU A 282 -8.77 13.46 -12.65
CA LEU A 282 -8.46 14.56 -13.55
C LEU A 282 -7.31 15.35 -12.95
N GLU A 283 -6.17 15.38 -13.63
CA GLU A 283 -4.95 16.02 -13.19
C GLU A 283 -4.63 17.22 -14.08
N ASN A 284 -4.11 18.29 -13.48
CA ASN A 284 -3.54 19.41 -14.23
C ASN A 284 -2.07 19.65 -13.85
N HIS A 285 -1.29 20.09 -14.82
CA HIS A 285 0.12 20.41 -14.65
C HIS A 285 0.51 21.59 -15.55
N TYR A 286 0.62 22.76 -14.94
CA TYR A 286 1.11 23.98 -15.58
C TYR A 286 2.47 24.36 -14.98
N GLU A 287 3.15 25.32 -15.54
CA GLU A 287 4.47 25.76 -15.07
C GLU A 287 4.50 26.15 -13.58
N LYS A 288 3.48 26.88 -13.12
CA LYS A 288 3.40 27.38 -11.74
C LYS A 288 2.31 26.74 -10.89
N THR A 289 1.45 25.93 -11.48
CA THR A 289 0.35 25.29 -10.73
C THR A 289 0.19 23.84 -11.18
N SER A 290 -0.17 22.98 -10.23
CA SER A 290 -0.53 21.59 -10.50
C SER A 290 -1.55 21.11 -9.48
N GLY A 291 -2.41 20.20 -9.87
CA GLY A 291 -3.43 19.70 -8.97
C GLY A 291 -4.17 18.49 -9.53
N GLY A 292 -5.09 17.99 -8.73
CA GLY A 292 -5.90 16.84 -9.11
C GLY A 292 -7.24 16.81 -8.37
N LEU A 293 -8.23 16.32 -9.09
CA LEU A 293 -9.51 15.91 -8.53
C LEU A 293 -9.67 14.42 -8.79
N SER A 294 -9.91 13.65 -7.74
CA SER A 294 -10.09 12.21 -7.85
C SER A 294 -11.31 11.72 -7.10
N PHE A 295 -11.90 10.67 -7.63
CA PHE A 295 -12.98 9.87 -7.04
C PHE A 295 -12.49 8.44 -6.92
N PHE A 296 -12.76 7.79 -5.79
CA PHE A 296 -12.44 6.38 -5.63
C PHE A 296 -13.56 5.63 -4.91
N TYR A 297 -13.67 4.35 -5.23
CA TYR A 297 -14.59 3.44 -4.58
C TYR A 297 -13.90 2.11 -4.32
N ASN A 298 -13.76 1.77 -3.03
CA ASN A 298 -13.24 0.50 -2.57
C ASN A 298 -14.39 -0.36 -2.04
N TRP A 299 -14.31 -1.66 -2.26
CA TRP A 299 -15.29 -2.60 -1.75
C TRP A 299 -14.63 -3.93 -1.38
N GLY A 300 -15.27 -4.66 -0.45
CA GLY A 300 -14.81 -5.96 -0.03
C GLY A 300 -15.94 -6.91 0.33
N ARG A 301 -15.67 -8.20 0.16
CA ARG A 301 -16.50 -9.30 0.64
C ARG A 301 -15.61 -10.32 1.34
N HIS A 302 -15.99 -10.69 2.55
CA HIS A 302 -15.22 -11.59 3.38
C HIS A 302 -16.11 -12.73 3.83
N LYS A 303 -15.60 -13.96 3.73
CA LYS A 303 -16.14 -15.17 4.33
C LYS A 303 -15.02 -15.79 5.14
N ILE A 304 -15.19 -15.89 6.42
CA ILE A 304 -14.16 -16.34 7.35
C ILE A 304 -14.68 -17.53 8.15
N ASN A 305 -13.96 -18.61 8.03
CA ASN A 305 -14.04 -19.75 8.95
C ASN A 305 -12.80 -19.69 9.83
N ASP A 306 -12.98 -19.36 11.11
CA ASP A 306 -11.87 -19.29 12.08
C ASP A 306 -11.33 -20.66 12.47
N GLY A 307 -11.97 -21.74 12.01
CA GLY A 307 -11.60 -23.10 12.33
C GLY A 307 -11.79 -23.43 13.81
N TYR A 308 -11.19 -24.51 14.25
CA TYR A 308 -11.26 -24.96 15.64
C TYR A 308 -9.99 -25.72 16.03
N GLN A 309 -9.71 -25.81 17.32
CA GLN A 309 -8.57 -26.56 17.86
C GLN A 309 -8.87 -28.06 17.92
N ILE A 310 -7.85 -28.90 17.87
CA ILE A 310 -7.96 -30.34 18.03
C ILE A 310 -8.66 -30.63 19.37
N GLY A 311 -9.71 -31.47 19.33
CA GLY A 311 -10.50 -31.86 20.50
C GLY A 311 -11.54 -30.81 20.94
N LYS A 312 -11.72 -29.74 20.17
CA LYS A 312 -12.82 -28.78 20.30
C LYS A 312 -13.90 -29.05 19.26
N GLU A 313 -15.11 -28.55 19.51
CA GLU A 313 -16.21 -28.61 18.55
C GLU A 313 -15.96 -27.74 17.32
N PRO A 314 -16.36 -28.20 16.11
CA PRO A 314 -16.36 -27.37 14.91
C PRO A 314 -17.19 -26.10 15.07
N GLN A 315 -16.84 -25.06 14.31
CA GLN A 315 -17.60 -23.82 14.25
C GLN A 315 -19.05 -24.09 13.82
N LYS A 316 -20.01 -23.51 14.53
CA LYS A 316 -21.45 -23.61 14.19
C LYS A 316 -21.91 -22.59 13.19
N SER A 317 -21.11 -21.55 12.99
CA SER A 317 -21.36 -20.46 12.02
C SER A 317 -20.07 -19.90 11.47
N HIS A 318 -20.13 -19.34 10.25
CA HIS A 318 -19.02 -18.62 9.66
C HIS A 318 -19.31 -17.12 9.64
N PHE A 319 -18.30 -16.33 9.96
CA PHE A 319 -18.36 -14.87 9.88
C PHE A 319 -18.36 -14.42 8.42
N ASN A 320 -19.23 -13.48 8.10
CA ASN A 320 -19.29 -12.83 6.78
C ASN A 320 -19.36 -11.31 6.95
N SER A 321 -18.76 -10.58 6.01
CA SER A 321 -18.93 -9.14 5.96
C SER A 321 -18.84 -8.61 4.54
N LYS A 322 -19.42 -7.42 4.34
CA LYS A 322 -19.23 -6.57 3.19
C LYS A 322 -18.87 -5.18 3.68
N ASP A 323 -17.89 -4.58 3.06
CA ASP A 323 -17.50 -3.22 3.34
C ASP A 323 -17.37 -2.40 2.07
N LYS A 324 -17.51 -1.10 2.22
CA LYS A 324 -17.34 -0.11 1.16
C LYS A 324 -16.68 1.15 1.69
N MET A 325 -16.02 1.86 0.79
CA MET A 325 -15.50 3.20 1.02
C MET A 325 -15.57 3.96 -0.30
N LEU A 326 -16.25 5.09 -0.29
CA LEU A 326 -16.27 6.05 -1.37
C LEU A 326 -15.53 7.29 -0.92
N GLY A 327 -14.72 7.89 -1.80
CA GLY A 327 -14.03 9.12 -1.47
C GLY A 327 -13.89 10.07 -2.64
N VAL A 328 -13.73 11.33 -2.29
CA VAL A 328 -13.38 12.43 -3.18
C VAL A 328 -12.17 13.12 -2.58
N SER A 329 -11.13 13.35 -3.38
CA SER A 329 -9.95 14.11 -2.99
C SER A 329 -9.66 15.17 -4.04
N TRP A 330 -9.49 16.39 -3.59
CA TRP A 330 -9.07 17.50 -4.43
C TRP A 330 -7.88 18.20 -3.80
N TYR A 331 -6.90 18.53 -4.62
CA TYR A 331 -5.82 19.42 -4.20
C TYR A 331 -5.39 20.33 -5.35
N GLN A 332 -4.88 21.50 -5.01
CA GLN A 332 -4.24 22.42 -5.93
C GLN A 332 -3.01 23.03 -5.29
N SER A 333 -1.90 22.96 -5.99
CA SER A 333 -0.63 23.55 -5.61
C SER A 333 -0.30 24.71 -6.53
N ALA A 334 0.31 25.77 -5.98
CA ALA A 334 0.74 26.94 -6.73
C ALA A 334 2.08 27.47 -6.22
N THR A 335 2.88 28.01 -7.15
CA THR A 335 4.12 28.74 -6.87
C THR A 335 3.87 30.21 -7.13
N PHE A 336 3.89 31.03 -6.07
CA PHE A 336 3.63 32.48 -6.15
C PHE A 336 4.93 33.27 -6.33
N PHE A 337 6.03 32.78 -5.77
CA PHE A 337 7.36 33.37 -5.86
C PHE A 337 8.44 32.26 -5.83
N THR A 338 9.68 32.64 -6.10
CA THR A 338 10.79 31.66 -6.23
C THR A 338 10.96 30.82 -4.97
N GLY A 339 11.06 29.49 -5.15
CA GLY A 339 11.23 28.53 -4.06
C GLY A 339 9.97 28.27 -3.23
N ASN A 340 8.85 28.93 -3.54
CA ASN A 340 7.59 28.76 -2.83
C ASN A 340 6.75 27.62 -3.44
N ARG A 341 6.05 26.89 -2.60
CA ARG A 341 4.93 26.02 -2.98
C ARG A 341 3.87 26.02 -1.90
N LEU A 342 2.68 26.44 -2.27
CA LEU A 342 1.48 26.36 -1.44
C LEU A 342 0.57 25.28 -2.01
N THR A 343 0.19 24.31 -1.19
CA THR A 343 -0.79 23.28 -1.54
C THR A 343 -2.02 23.44 -0.65
N VAL A 344 -3.19 23.51 -1.24
CA VAL A 344 -4.47 23.45 -0.53
C VAL A 344 -5.22 22.21 -1.00
N GLY A 345 -5.98 21.59 -0.11
CA GLY A 345 -6.75 20.42 -0.47
C GLY A 345 -7.96 20.19 0.42
N PHE A 346 -8.83 19.31 -0.10
CA PHE A 346 -10.05 18.88 0.54
C PHE A 346 -10.23 17.38 0.29
N ASP A 347 -10.60 16.64 1.33
CA ASP A 347 -10.93 15.22 1.26
C ASP A 347 -12.32 14.97 1.86
N TYR A 348 -13.07 14.07 1.23
CA TYR A 348 -14.29 13.49 1.77
C TYR A 348 -14.23 11.98 1.65
N GLN A 349 -14.66 11.28 2.69
CA GLN A 349 -14.79 9.83 2.70
C GLN A 349 -16.10 9.42 3.35
N HIS A 350 -16.80 8.47 2.71
CA HIS A 350 -17.93 7.75 3.25
C HIS A 350 -17.59 6.29 3.30
N PHE A 351 -17.57 5.67 4.47
CA PHE A 351 -17.13 4.30 4.65
C PHE A 351 -17.94 3.55 5.70
N GLY A 352 -17.89 2.22 5.61
CA GLY A 352 -18.59 1.34 6.54
C GLY A 352 -18.89 -0.01 5.93
N GLY A 353 -19.90 -0.69 6.47
CA GLY A 353 -20.32 -1.98 5.97
C GLY A 353 -21.24 -2.73 6.94
N GLU A 354 -21.54 -3.97 6.54
CA GLU A 354 -22.38 -4.89 7.28
C GLU A 354 -21.65 -6.20 7.59
N SER A 355 -21.98 -6.84 8.70
CA SER A 355 -21.51 -8.17 9.07
C SER A 355 -22.64 -9.06 9.51
N TRP A 356 -22.48 -10.37 9.35
CA TRP A 356 -23.41 -11.39 9.82
C TRP A 356 -22.69 -12.73 10.03
N ASN A 357 -23.27 -13.58 10.87
CA ASN A 357 -22.88 -14.97 10.97
C ASN A 357 -23.84 -15.84 10.16
N LYS A 358 -23.32 -16.69 9.29
CA LYS A 358 -24.09 -17.70 8.58
C LYS A 358 -24.09 -19.00 9.38
N VAL A 359 -25.24 -19.39 9.93
CA VAL A 359 -25.43 -20.65 10.67
C VAL A 359 -25.29 -21.82 9.69
N LEU A 360 -24.38 -22.76 9.97
CA LEU A 360 -24.07 -23.85 9.03
C LEU A 360 -25.19 -24.88 8.91
N ALA A 361 -25.90 -25.15 10.00
CA ALA A 361 -26.97 -26.16 10.01
C ALA A 361 -28.24 -25.73 9.25
N THR A 362 -28.60 -24.44 9.32
CA THR A 362 -29.85 -23.93 8.76
C THR A 362 -29.63 -23.04 7.52
N GLY A 363 -28.42 -22.52 7.37
CA GLY A 363 -28.09 -21.51 6.34
C GLY A 363 -28.62 -20.11 6.68
N GLU A 364 -29.26 -19.92 7.82
CA GLU A 364 -29.76 -18.62 8.28
C GLU A 364 -28.66 -17.63 8.57
N HIS A 365 -28.98 -16.35 8.43
CA HIS A 365 -28.08 -15.25 8.72
C HIS A 365 -28.45 -14.58 10.04
N THR A 366 -27.55 -14.62 11.01
CA THR A 366 -27.68 -13.85 12.24
C THR A 366 -27.00 -12.49 11.99
N PRO A 367 -27.77 -11.37 11.99
CA PRO A 367 -27.19 -10.04 11.77
C PRO A 367 -26.15 -9.69 12.83
N GLY A 368 -25.08 -9.04 12.39
CA GLY A 368 -24.07 -8.43 13.23
C GLY A 368 -24.19 -6.89 13.20
N VAL A 369 -23.11 -6.21 12.84
CA VAL A 369 -23.03 -4.74 12.75
C VAL A 369 -23.40 -4.29 11.34
N ASP A 370 -24.19 -3.19 11.27
CA ASP A 370 -24.39 -2.39 10.06
C ASP A 370 -24.16 -0.93 10.45
N LYS A 371 -23.04 -0.35 10.01
CA LYS A 371 -22.61 1.00 10.37
C LYS A 371 -21.92 1.69 9.20
N GLN A 372 -22.14 2.99 9.10
CA GLN A 372 -21.51 3.87 8.12
C GLN A 372 -21.08 5.16 8.81
N MET A 373 -20.00 5.78 8.32
CA MET A 373 -19.40 7.00 8.86
C MET A 373 -18.92 7.90 7.74
N ASP A 374 -18.84 9.19 8.05
CA ASP A 374 -18.35 10.22 7.14
C ASP A 374 -17.15 10.93 7.77
N GLU A 375 -16.19 11.29 6.91
CA GLU A 375 -15.02 12.08 7.28
C GLU A 375 -14.82 13.20 6.24
N PHE A 376 -14.65 14.43 6.71
CA PHE A 376 -14.41 15.63 5.90
C PHE A 376 -13.13 16.29 6.38
N ALA A 377 -12.30 16.74 5.46
CA ALA A 377 -11.09 17.42 5.84
C ALA A 377 -10.70 18.51 4.85
N GLY A 378 -10.10 19.56 5.39
CA GLY A 378 -9.41 20.58 4.62
C GLY A 378 -7.98 20.74 5.13
N TYR A 379 -7.03 21.00 4.23
CA TYR A 379 -5.64 21.19 4.62
C TYR A 379 -4.93 22.23 3.77
N VAL A 380 -3.90 22.80 4.38
CA VAL A 380 -2.96 23.72 3.74
C VAL A 380 -1.55 23.26 4.09
N ASP A 381 -0.68 23.18 3.09
CA ASP A 381 0.73 22.88 3.23
C ASP A 381 1.55 23.95 2.50
N PHE A 382 2.46 24.57 3.22
CA PHE A 382 3.31 25.65 2.73
C PHE A 382 4.76 25.24 2.81
N ARG A 383 5.44 25.31 1.68
CA ARG A 383 6.87 25.08 1.58
C ARG A 383 7.57 26.29 0.99
N GLN A 384 8.77 26.61 1.49
CA GLN A 384 9.62 27.68 1.02
C GLN A 384 11.09 27.27 1.06
N ASP A 385 11.74 27.26 -0.09
CA ASP A 385 13.18 27.26 -0.20
C ASP A 385 13.65 28.71 0.03
N ILE A 386 14.12 29.01 1.23
CA ILE A 386 14.55 30.37 1.64
C ILE A 386 15.89 30.70 1.00
N SER A 387 16.73 29.70 0.84
CA SER A 387 18.02 29.79 0.17
C SER A 387 18.39 28.41 -0.43
N SER A 388 19.49 28.34 -1.18
CA SER A 388 19.99 27.06 -1.72
C SER A 388 20.41 26.04 -0.67
N TRP A 389 20.58 26.45 0.59
CA TRP A 389 21.00 25.60 1.70
C TRP A 389 19.94 25.42 2.78
N PHE A 390 18.76 26.11 2.70
CA PHE A 390 17.75 26.06 3.75
C PHE A 390 16.32 26.10 3.17
N SER A 391 15.50 25.13 3.57
CA SER A 391 14.07 25.02 3.23
C SER A 391 13.22 24.90 4.49
N LEU A 392 12.04 25.49 4.46
CA LEU A 392 10.99 25.44 5.50
C LEU A 392 9.75 24.74 4.92
N ASP A 393 9.11 23.93 5.75
CA ASP A 393 7.82 23.30 5.48
C ASP A 393 6.89 23.50 6.69
N ALA A 394 5.63 23.86 6.45
CA ALA A 394 4.62 24.02 7.49
C ALA A 394 3.24 23.67 6.95
N GLY A 395 2.51 22.83 7.65
CA GLY A 395 1.19 22.38 7.24
C GLY A 395 0.20 22.29 8.38
N ILE A 396 -1.08 22.41 8.05
CA ILE A 396 -2.19 22.21 8.98
C ILE A 396 -3.36 21.55 8.26
N ARG A 397 -3.97 20.58 8.92
CA ARG A 397 -5.20 19.94 8.51
C ARG A 397 -6.25 20.07 9.61
N VAL A 398 -7.48 20.27 9.21
CA VAL A 398 -8.67 20.15 10.06
C VAL A 398 -9.48 18.99 9.51
N ASP A 399 -9.75 18.02 10.36
CA ASP A 399 -10.45 16.80 10.02
C ASP A 399 -11.68 16.65 10.91
N HIS A 400 -12.84 16.35 10.33
CA HIS A 400 -14.09 16.15 11.05
C HIS A 400 -14.67 14.79 10.72
N HIS A 401 -14.75 13.95 11.74
CA HIS A 401 -15.36 12.62 11.65
C HIS A 401 -16.74 12.63 12.30
N SER A 402 -17.74 12.08 11.62
CA SER A 402 -19.15 12.13 12.02
C SER A 402 -19.47 11.58 13.42
N HIS A 403 -18.60 10.75 13.99
CA HIS A 403 -18.80 10.15 15.32
C HIS A 403 -17.90 10.76 16.41
N VAL A 404 -16.61 10.95 16.14
CA VAL A 404 -15.63 11.37 17.17
C VAL A 404 -15.29 12.86 17.15
N GLY A 405 -15.86 13.64 16.20
CA GLY A 405 -15.71 15.09 16.16
C GLY A 405 -14.50 15.57 15.35
N THR A 406 -13.92 16.69 15.76
CA THR A 406 -12.93 17.46 14.98
C THR A 406 -11.53 17.37 15.59
N GLU A 407 -10.53 17.11 14.73
CA GLU A 407 -9.11 17.14 15.08
C GLU A 407 -8.35 18.18 14.26
N TRP A 408 -7.36 18.81 14.91
CA TRP A 408 -6.42 19.74 14.31
C TRP A 408 -5.04 19.10 14.25
N ILE A 409 -4.46 19.08 13.07
CA ILE A 409 -3.25 18.31 12.79
C ILE A 409 -2.17 19.25 12.21
N PRO A 410 -1.31 19.86 13.04
CA PRO A 410 -0.19 20.67 12.60
C PRO A 410 1.05 19.81 12.27
N GLN A 411 1.88 20.35 11.36
CA GLN A 411 3.26 19.90 11.15
C GLN A 411 4.18 21.08 10.87
N GLY A 412 5.47 20.91 11.11
CA GLY A 412 6.50 21.88 10.72
C GLY A 412 7.86 21.21 10.60
N GLY A 413 8.62 21.60 9.59
CA GLY A 413 9.90 20.98 9.29
C GLY A 413 10.90 21.95 8.69
N LEU A 414 12.17 21.65 8.88
CA LEU A 414 13.33 22.37 8.38
C LEU A 414 14.25 21.40 7.65
N ALA A 415 14.78 21.80 6.51
CA ALA A 415 15.80 21.03 5.79
C ALA A 415 17.00 21.93 5.49
N PHE A 416 18.19 21.45 5.86
CA PHE A 416 19.46 22.12 5.61
C PHE A 416 20.27 21.29 4.62
N HIS A 417 20.59 21.88 3.48
CA HIS A 417 21.43 21.31 2.44
C HIS A 417 22.89 21.73 2.69
N LEU A 418 23.68 20.83 3.23
CA LEU A 418 25.04 21.07 3.64
C LEU A 418 26.04 20.73 2.53
N PRO A 419 27.28 21.24 2.59
CA PRO A 419 28.33 20.86 1.63
C PRO A 419 28.54 19.33 1.56
N LYS A 420 29.12 18.87 0.44
CA LYS A 420 29.44 17.45 0.18
C LYS A 420 28.21 16.53 0.19
N ASN A 421 27.09 17.00 -0.35
CA ASN A 421 25.82 16.25 -0.42
C ASN A 421 25.36 15.71 0.93
N ALA A 422 25.55 16.51 1.99
CA ALA A 422 25.02 16.23 3.31
C ALA A 422 23.71 16.99 3.54
N GLU A 423 22.80 16.39 4.28
CA GLU A 423 21.49 16.96 4.63
C GLU A 423 21.24 16.77 6.12
N LEU A 424 20.75 17.83 6.76
CA LEU A 424 20.22 17.78 8.11
C LEU A 424 18.77 18.22 8.07
N LYS A 425 17.86 17.40 8.60
CA LYS A 425 16.43 17.67 8.61
C LYS A 425 15.89 17.57 10.03
N ALA A 426 15.00 18.48 10.38
CA ALA A 426 14.29 18.46 11.65
C ALA A 426 12.78 18.60 11.38
N MET A 427 11.95 17.82 12.06
CA MET A 427 10.52 17.82 11.88
C MET A 427 9.78 17.60 13.18
N VAL A 428 8.67 18.32 13.36
CA VAL A 428 7.66 18.07 14.38
C VAL A 428 6.34 17.86 13.66
N SER A 429 5.67 16.72 13.91
CA SER A 429 4.42 16.39 13.25
C SER A 429 3.46 15.71 14.21
N LYS A 430 2.18 16.09 14.12
CA LYS A 430 1.09 15.40 14.79
C LYS A 430 0.54 14.31 13.88
N GLY A 431 0.43 13.09 14.40
CA GLY A 431 -0.32 12.00 13.81
C GLY A 431 -1.56 11.68 14.61
N TYR A 432 -2.60 11.16 13.98
CA TYR A 432 -3.79 10.70 14.65
C TYR A 432 -4.46 9.53 13.91
N ARG A 433 -5.32 8.82 14.63
CA ARG A 433 -6.16 7.75 14.09
C ARG A 433 -7.52 7.78 14.77
N ASN A 434 -8.57 7.78 13.97
CA ASN A 434 -9.93 7.60 14.46
C ASN A 434 -10.16 6.13 14.87
N PRO A 435 -10.96 5.85 15.93
CA PRO A 435 -11.40 4.51 16.24
C PRO A 435 -12.14 3.88 15.06
N THR A 436 -11.91 2.61 14.81
CA THR A 436 -12.58 1.86 13.75
C THR A 436 -14.00 1.44 14.16
N ILE A 437 -14.87 1.17 13.18
CA ILE A 437 -16.20 0.57 13.45
C ILE A 437 -16.05 -0.74 14.20
N ARG A 438 -15.00 -1.52 13.89
CA ARG A 438 -14.69 -2.76 14.61
C ARG A 438 -14.46 -2.53 16.11
N GLU A 439 -13.63 -1.58 16.46
CA GLU A 439 -13.28 -1.26 17.85
C GLU A 439 -14.47 -0.72 18.64
N MET A 440 -15.33 0.06 17.97
CA MET A 440 -16.48 0.67 18.61
C MET A 440 -17.69 -0.25 18.72
N TYR A 441 -17.90 -1.20 17.79
CA TYR A 441 -19.20 -1.88 17.69
C TYR A 441 -19.14 -3.40 17.44
N MET A 442 -18.00 -4.01 17.02
CA MET A 442 -18.09 -5.36 16.45
C MET A 442 -17.82 -6.49 17.45
N PHE A 443 -16.75 -6.42 18.22
CA PHE A 443 -16.31 -7.54 19.06
C PHE A 443 -16.02 -7.06 20.47
N PRO A 444 -16.50 -7.75 21.51
CA PRO A 444 -16.13 -7.41 22.89
C PRO A 444 -14.60 -7.45 23.09
N PRO A 445 -14.06 -6.47 23.80
CA PRO A 445 -14.71 -5.33 24.46
C PRO A 445 -14.90 -4.11 23.52
N ALA A 446 -15.97 -4.09 22.71
CA ALA A 446 -16.30 -2.93 21.88
C ALA A 446 -16.71 -1.72 22.74
N ASN A 447 -16.25 -0.53 22.39
CA ASN A 447 -16.56 0.70 23.13
C ASN A 447 -16.85 1.87 22.18
N PRO A 448 -18.13 2.29 22.06
CA PRO A 448 -18.52 3.42 21.21
C PRO A 448 -17.98 4.80 21.66
N GLU A 449 -17.48 4.91 22.89
CA GLU A 449 -16.98 6.17 23.46
C GLU A 449 -15.46 6.37 23.27
N LEU A 450 -14.82 5.51 22.46
CA LEU A 450 -13.41 5.64 22.14
C LEU A 450 -13.12 7.01 21.50
N LYS A 451 -12.00 7.59 21.90
CA LYS A 451 -11.48 8.84 21.37
C LYS A 451 -10.37 8.57 20.34
N PRO A 452 -10.10 9.51 19.44
CA PRO A 452 -8.99 9.38 18.52
C PRO A 452 -7.66 9.19 19.24
N GLU A 453 -6.84 8.25 18.75
CA GLU A 453 -5.44 8.15 19.13
C GLU A 453 -4.67 9.32 18.54
N LYS A 454 -3.71 9.82 19.28
CA LYS A 454 -2.87 10.96 18.89
C LYS A 454 -1.41 10.68 19.24
N LEU A 455 -0.53 11.20 18.42
CA LEU A 455 0.88 11.24 18.77
C LEU A 455 1.54 12.51 18.22
N ILE A 456 2.61 12.93 18.89
CA ILE A 456 3.54 13.95 18.40
C ILE A 456 4.88 13.28 18.18
N ASN A 457 5.39 13.41 16.98
CA ASN A 457 6.70 12.92 16.59
C ASN A 457 7.66 14.10 16.46
N TYR A 458 8.80 13.99 17.12
CA TYR A 458 9.97 14.86 16.99
C TYR A 458 11.05 14.08 16.27
N GLU A 459 11.52 14.57 15.15
CA GLU A 459 12.49 13.86 14.31
C GLU A 459 13.67 14.74 13.94
N LEU A 460 14.88 14.17 14.01
CA LEU A 460 16.11 14.75 13.51
C LEU A 460 16.82 13.72 12.66
N SER A 461 17.09 14.03 11.41
CA SER A 461 17.77 13.13 10.49
C SER A 461 18.99 13.80 9.86
N TYR A 462 20.05 13.03 9.74
CA TYR A 462 21.24 13.38 8.98
C TYR A 462 21.49 12.33 7.92
N SER A 463 21.79 12.73 6.71
CA SER A 463 22.20 11.84 5.62
C SER A 463 23.33 12.47 4.81
N GLN A 464 24.20 11.62 4.25
CA GLN A 464 25.27 12.09 3.37
C GLN A 464 25.57 11.08 2.27
N ARG A 465 25.85 11.59 1.08
CA ARG A 465 26.30 10.80 -0.08
C ARG A 465 27.71 11.21 -0.43
N LEU A 466 28.62 10.25 -0.44
CA LEU A 466 30.05 10.43 -0.76
C LEU A 466 30.44 9.58 -1.98
N LEU A 467 31.62 9.82 -2.51
CA LEU A 467 32.22 9.08 -3.63
C LEU A 467 31.26 8.98 -4.82
N GLU A 468 30.66 10.12 -5.22
CA GLU A 468 29.73 10.20 -6.35
C GLU A 468 28.51 9.25 -6.16
N GLY A 469 28.06 9.02 -4.93
CA GLY A 469 26.93 8.15 -4.60
C GLY A 469 27.29 6.69 -4.32
N ALA A 470 28.54 6.29 -4.46
CA ALA A 470 28.98 4.92 -4.14
C ALA A 470 28.89 4.59 -2.63
N LEU A 471 28.93 5.60 -1.77
CA LEU A 471 28.72 5.48 -0.33
C LEU A 471 27.61 6.42 0.10
N SER A 472 26.54 5.87 0.66
CA SER A 472 25.44 6.62 1.28
C SER A 472 25.22 6.12 2.70
N TYR A 473 25.10 7.04 3.64
CA TYR A 473 24.79 6.72 5.04
C TYR A 473 23.89 7.78 5.64
N GLY A 474 23.19 7.42 6.71
CA GLY A 474 22.31 8.34 7.43
C GLY A 474 21.99 7.84 8.83
N VAL A 475 21.63 8.79 9.68
CA VAL A 475 21.14 8.54 11.04
C VAL A 475 19.82 9.27 11.19
N ASN A 476 18.84 8.59 11.75
CA ASN A 476 17.54 9.14 12.04
C ASN A 476 17.22 8.92 13.52
N LEU A 477 17.05 10.02 14.25
CA LEU A 477 16.64 10.04 15.65
C LEU A 477 15.20 10.52 15.71
N TYR A 478 14.36 9.82 16.45
CA TYR A 478 12.97 10.22 16.63
C TYR A 478 12.50 9.94 18.05
N TYR A 479 11.60 10.78 18.53
CA TYR A 479 10.89 10.62 19.78
C TYR A 479 9.40 10.77 19.55
N ILE A 480 8.64 9.75 19.96
CA ILE A 480 7.19 9.69 19.77
C ILE A 480 6.54 9.74 21.14
N ASN A 481 5.64 10.72 21.32
CA ASN A 481 4.78 10.84 22.50
C ASN A 481 3.32 10.61 22.08
N GLY A 482 2.71 9.52 22.59
CA GLY A 482 1.35 9.11 22.26
C GLY A 482 0.36 9.38 23.37
N ASP A 483 -0.88 9.66 23.00
CA ASP A 483 -2.02 9.89 23.89
C ASP A 483 -3.25 9.14 23.37
N ASN A 484 -4.11 8.65 24.28
CA ASN A 484 -5.34 7.89 24.00
C ASN A 484 -5.10 6.63 23.13
N LEU A 485 -3.96 5.94 23.29
CA LEU A 485 -3.67 4.74 22.50
C LEU A 485 -4.71 3.64 22.81
N ILE A 486 -5.37 3.14 21.78
CA ILE A 486 -6.38 2.11 21.87
C ILE A 486 -5.69 0.76 22.02
N MET A 487 -5.82 0.15 23.19
CA MET A 487 -5.29 -1.17 23.49
C MET A 487 -6.42 -2.13 23.82
N SER A 488 -6.39 -3.32 23.24
CA SER A 488 -7.28 -4.40 23.62
C SER A 488 -6.67 -5.15 24.81
N ASN A 489 -7.29 -5.04 25.99
CA ASN A 489 -6.98 -5.88 27.14
C ASN A 489 -7.66 -7.25 27.01
N GLY A 490 -7.66 -7.83 25.81
CA GLY A 490 -8.05 -9.21 25.66
C GLY A 490 -7.12 -10.06 26.50
N LEU A 491 -7.67 -10.74 27.52
CA LEU A 491 -6.99 -11.87 28.15
C LEU A 491 -6.59 -12.80 27.00
N ILE A 492 -5.30 -12.85 26.73
CA ILE A 492 -4.74 -13.90 25.88
C ILE A 492 -5.00 -15.17 26.63
N PRO A 493 -5.82 -16.12 26.12
CA PRO A 493 -6.04 -17.39 26.77
C PRO A 493 -4.76 -18.19 26.82
#